data_c019a1437a38a85ab7f2f351077ec434
#
_entry.id   c019a1437a38a85ab7f2f351077ec434
#
_cell.length_a   1.000
_cell.length_b   1.000
_cell.length_c   1.000
_cell.angle_alpha   90.00
_cell.angle_beta   90.00
_cell.angle_gamma   90.00
#
_symmetry.space_group_name_H-M   'P 1'
#
loop_
_entity.id
_entity.type
_entity.pdbx_description
1 polymer ?
#
loop_
_entity_poly.entity_id
_entity_poly.type
_entity_poly.pdbx_seq_one_letter_code
_entity_poly.pdbx_strand_id
1 'polypeptide(L)'
;MKKTLAFLLLLAIIIMPANAVEKENVKPVKNVILLIPDGTSLATISITRWLQWYQDPSKPKLNIDPYLCGTVRTHSSNAPIGDSAPTTSCYMTGQPSRTGYVSTYPENDGDNDIYPTDPARAFQPLTTVLEAGKMLQGKATGLVFTCEFPHATPADCSAHSYNRGKYDWIAPQMVHNDINVVIGGGVSILTKDMEDYLLANGYGVYRNDLKGMRADNNQKMWALYGNKEMAYDIDRNPEEQPSIEEMTRKAIDKLSKNPNGFFLMVEGSKVDWAAHGNDPVGMATDFLAFDRACGAALEFARNNGETAVVIVPDHGNSGISLGRRDCKGYDKLTKDQLFHQFSLYKLTAEGFANKVNSVPNSEVQNVFRTYAGFELTPEEMNALNNCKDYKNSPIPEDQRKPEDNSSMYSGSLTGLMAHIITSRTCFGFTTGGHTGEEVFLAAYHPQGTLPLGMNTNIELNEYLCNLFGLTHENLEDLTNKNFARHTDVFEDYTCEIVPAADEKGSPTLIVKNKKDKKKQLTITPFSNIVKSGKKGQDEIRLNSVVVYVDKNNTFYLPDRKSV
;
A
#
# COMPACT_ATOMS: atom_id res chain seq x y z
N MET A 1 24.99 -17.99 -60.69
CA MET A 1 23.62 -17.51 -60.36
C MET A 1 22.93 -18.29 -59.23
N LYS A 2 23.01 -19.64 -59.10
CA LYS A 2 22.32 -20.41 -58.05
C LYS A 2 22.88 -20.22 -56.64
N LYS A 3 24.15 -19.86 -56.45
CA LYS A 3 24.76 -19.60 -55.13
C LYS A 3 24.46 -18.20 -54.58
N THR A 4 24.23 -17.22 -55.43
CA THR A 4 23.89 -15.85 -55.06
C THR A 4 22.42 -15.71 -54.59
N LEU A 5 21.53 -16.55 -55.14
CA LEU A 5 20.12 -16.58 -54.78
C LEU A 5 19.91 -17.21 -53.37
N ALA A 6 20.73 -18.22 -53.02
CA ALA A 6 20.68 -18.84 -51.69
C ALA A 6 21.19 -17.90 -50.58
N PHE A 7 22.14 -17.01 -50.88
CA PHE A 7 22.66 -16.03 -49.93
C PHE A 7 21.67 -14.87 -49.67
N LEU A 8 20.92 -14.47 -50.70
CA LEU A 8 19.85 -13.48 -50.59
C LEU A 8 18.61 -14.03 -49.85
N LEU A 9 18.31 -15.32 -49.95
CA LEU A 9 17.24 -15.95 -49.18
C LEU A 9 17.63 -16.13 -47.68
N LEU A 10 18.92 -16.36 -47.36
CA LEU A 10 19.40 -16.44 -45.97
C LEU A 10 19.46 -15.05 -45.33
N LEU A 11 19.73 -13.97 -46.09
CA LEU A 11 19.68 -12.59 -45.56
C LEU A 11 18.25 -12.08 -45.32
N ALA A 12 17.26 -12.59 -46.09
CA ALA A 12 15.86 -12.21 -45.90
C ALA A 12 15.21 -12.84 -44.65
N ILE A 13 15.81 -13.90 -44.08
CA ILE A 13 15.35 -14.54 -42.85
C ILE A 13 15.91 -13.84 -41.58
N ILE A 14 16.95 -12.99 -41.71
CA ILE A 14 17.62 -12.33 -40.56
C ILE A 14 17.08 -10.93 -40.30
N ILE A 15 16.25 -10.38 -41.18
CA ILE A 15 15.54 -9.10 -40.94
C ILE A 15 14.05 -9.42 -40.74
N MET A 16 13.74 -10.26 -39.76
CA MET A 16 12.47 -10.09 -39.06
C MET A 16 12.66 -8.86 -38.17
N PRO A 17 11.83 -7.81 -38.30
CA PRO A 17 11.75 -6.81 -37.25
C PRO A 17 11.50 -7.61 -35.97
N ALA A 18 12.21 -7.30 -34.89
CA ALA A 18 11.79 -7.72 -33.58
C ALA A 18 10.34 -7.21 -33.47
N ASN A 19 9.38 -8.08 -33.76
CA ASN A 19 7.98 -7.78 -33.52
C ASN A 19 7.96 -7.43 -32.04
N ALA A 20 7.59 -6.19 -31.71
CA ALA A 20 7.11 -5.89 -30.40
C ALA A 20 6.19 -7.06 -30.05
N VAL A 21 6.45 -7.71 -28.92
CA VAL A 21 5.58 -8.78 -28.43
C VAL A 21 4.19 -8.19 -28.47
N GLU A 22 3.32 -8.63 -29.40
CA GLU A 22 1.93 -8.17 -29.41
C GLU A 22 1.44 -8.41 -27.99
N LYS A 23 1.02 -7.34 -27.30
CA LYS A 23 0.40 -7.48 -25.97
C LYS A 23 -0.77 -8.44 -26.18
N GLU A 24 -0.62 -9.67 -25.69
CA GLU A 24 -1.68 -10.68 -25.81
C GLU A 24 -2.95 -10.08 -25.20
N ASN A 25 -4.09 -10.28 -25.87
CA ASN A 25 -5.39 -9.87 -25.32
C ASN A 25 -5.60 -10.57 -23.98
N VAL A 26 -5.51 -9.81 -22.91
CA VAL A 26 -5.72 -10.31 -21.55
C VAL A 26 -7.14 -10.85 -21.45
N LYS A 27 -7.28 -12.11 -21.07
CA LYS A 27 -8.61 -12.72 -20.89
C LYS A 27 -9.18 -12.31 -19.56
N PRO A 28 -10.42 -11.78 -19.52
CA PRO A 28 -11.05 -11.39 -18.26
C PRO A 28 -11.22 -12.57 -17.30
N VAL A 29 -11.11 -12.27 -16.00
CA VAL A 29 -11.33 -13.20 -14.89
C VAL A 29 -12.43 -12.69 -13.95
N LYS A 30 -12.94 -13.59 -13.14
CA LYS A 30 -13.98 -13.25 -12.17
C LYS A 30 -13.42 -12.50 -10.97
N ASN A 31 -12.24 -12.88 -10.50
CA ASN A 31 -11.62 -12.32 -9.31
C ASN A 31 -10.21 -11.82 -9.60
N VAL A 32 -9.83 -10.73 -8.96
CA VAL A 32 -8.46 -10.19 -9.00
C VAL A 32 -7.96 -9.97 -7.57
N ILE A 33 -6.76 -10.46 -7.30
CA ILE A 33 -6.03 -10.19 -6.05
C ILE A 33 -4.74 -9.45 -6.41
N LEU A 34 -4.62 -8.21 -5.96
CA LEU A 34 -3.42 -7.38 -6.08
C LEU A 34 -2.69 -7.39 -4.74
N LEU A 35 -1.42 -7.82 -4.73
CA LEU A 35 -0.60 -7.84 -3.52
C LEU A 35 0.59 -6.88 -3.69
N ILE A 36 0.74 -5.96 -2.74
CA ILE A 36 1.74 -4.89 -2.76
C ILE A 36 2.64 -5.02 -1.54
N PRO A 37 3.88 -5.52 -1.67
CA PRO A 37 4.87 -5.38 -0.61
C PRO A 37 5.49 -3.99 -0.73
N ASP A 38 5.05 -3.05 0.13
CA ASP A 38 5.46 -1.66 0.12
C ASP A 38 6.99 -1.54 0.23
N GLY A 39 7.60 -0.64 -0.55
CA GLY A 39 9.01 -0.30 -0.47
C GLY A 39 9.99 -1.46 -0.71
N THR A 40 9.63 -2.45 -1.54
CA THR A 40 10.40 -3.70 -1.64
C THR A 40 11.33 -3.73 -2.86
N SER A 41 12.63 -3.54 -2.60
CA SER A 41 13.71 -3.73 -3.59
C SER A 41 13.98 -5.22 -3.89
N LEU A 42 14.55 -5.53 -5.07
CA LEU A 42 14.94 -6.90 -5.44
C LEU A 42 15.93 -7.54 -4.46
N ALA A 43 16.82 -6.75 -3.85
CA ALA A 43 17.76 -7.25 -2.86
C ALA A 43 17.06 -7.75 -1.58
N THR A 44 15.95 -7.13 -1.18
CA THR A 44 15.12 -7.58 -0.05
C THR A 44 14.64 -9.01 -0.29
N ILE A 45 14.12 -9.31 -1.49
CA ILE A 45 13.67 -10.67 -1.85
C ILE A 45 14.84 -11.66 -1.80
N SER A 46 16.01 -11.25 -2.33
CA SER A 46 17.18 -12.13 -2.35
C SER A 46 17.66 -12.47 -0.95
N ILE A 47 17.76 -11.49 -0.05
CA ILE A 47 18.16 -11.69 1.35
C ILE A 47 17.13 -12.56 2.07
N THR A 48 15.85 -12.29 1.88
CA THR A 48 14.75 -13.07 2.48
C THR A 48 14.75 -14.53 2.03
N ARG A 49 14.95 -14.79 0.73
CA ARG A 49 15.05 -16.15 0.17
C ARG A 49 16.21 -16.92 0.78
N TRP A 50 17.39 -16.28 0.91
CA TRP A 50 18.53 -16.88 1.56
C TRP A 50 18.31 -17.14 3.04
N LEU A 51 17.65 -16.22 3.77
CA LEU A 51 17.29 -16.42 5.17
C LEU A 51 16.38 -17.63 5.33
N GLN A 52 15.29 -17.71 4.55
CA GLN A 52 14.37 -18.86 4.58
C GLN A 52 15.10 -20.18 4.30
N TRP A 53 15.93 -20.20 3.24
CA TRP A 53 16.70 -21.39 2.89
C TRP A 53 17.74 -21.75 3.94
N TYR A 54 18.33 -20.78 4.62
CA TYR A 54 19.24 -21.01 5.72
C TYR A 54 18.53 -21.65 6.93
N GLN A 55 17.36 -21.14 7.28
CA GLN A 55 16.56 -21.62 8.40
C GLN A 55 15.87 -22.98 8.11
N ASP A 56 15.42 -23.19 6.89
CA ASP A 56 14.76 -24.41 6.43
C ASP A 56 15.30 -24.84 5.05
N PRO A 57 16.30 -25.75 5.01
CA PRO A 57 16.88 -26.22 3.75
C PRO A 57 15.89 -26.90 2.79
N SER A 58 14.72 -27.30 3.25
CA SER A 58 13.66 -27.86 2.40
C SER A 58 12.90 -26.79 1.60
N LYS A 59 13.06 -25.49 1.96
CA LYS A 59 12.38 -24.34 1.35
C LYS A 59 13.34 -23.39 0.65
N PRO A 60 13.99 -23.78 -0.47
CA PRO A 60 14.95 -22.94 -1.17
C PRO A 60 14.30 -21.80 -1.98
N LYS A 61 12.98 -21.79 -2.11
CA LYS A 61 12.21 -20.83 -2.91
C LYS A 61 11.13 -20.16 -2.10
N LEU A 62 10.86 -18.91 -2.39
CA LEU A 62 9.67 -18.19 -1.93
C LEU A 62 8.42 -18.63 -2.72
N ASN A 63 7.23 -18.36 -2.21
CA ASN A 63 5.98 -18.66 -2.91
C ASN A 63 5.85 -17.88 -4.22
N ILE A 64 6.39 -16.65 -4.28
CA ILE A 64 6.36 -15.79 -5.46
C ILE A 64 7.32 -16.23 -6.58
N ASP A 65 8.40 -16.95 -6.27
CA ASP A 65 9.48 -17.24 -7.22
C ASP A 65 9.02 -17.89 -8.54
N PRO A 66 8.07 -18.85 -8.55
CA PRO A 66 7.59 -19.44 -9.80
C PRO A 66 6.78 -18.50 -10.69
N TYR A 67 6.37 -17.34 -10.17
CA TYR A 67 5.45 -16.40 -10.82
C TYR A 67 6.11 -15.10 -11.27
N LEU A 68 7.41 -14.92 -11.02
CA LEU A 68 8.16 -13.76 -11.50
C LEU A 68 8.10 -13.71 -13.03
N CYS A 69 7.62 -12.59 -13.58
CA CYS A 69 7.37 -12.47 -15.01
C CYS A 69 7.87 -11.17 -15.64
N GLY A 70 8.25 -10.18 -14.85
CA GLY A 70 8.71 -8.89 -15.36
C GLY A 70 9.19 -7.94 -14.28
N THR A 71 9.26 -6.67 -14.66
CA THR A 71 9.57 -5.54 -13.77
C THR A 71 8.63 -4.38 -14.02
N VAL A 72 8.54 -3.47 -13.04
CA VAL A 72 7.77 -2.23 -13.18
C VAL A 72 8.67 -1.06 -12.83
N ARG A 73 8.71 -0.05 -13.71
CA ARG A 73 9.29 1.25 -13.42
C ARG A 73 8.26 2.11 -12.71
N THR A 74 8.52 2.39 -11.45
CA THR A 74 7.66 3.19 -10.59
C THR A 74 8.19 4.62 -10.48
N HIS A 75 7.28 5.60 -10.56
CA HIS A 75 7.64 7.02 -10.48
C HIS A 75 6.40 7.86 -10.12
N SER A 76 6.62 9.05 -9.61
CA SER A 76 5.60 10.11 -9.54
C SER A 76 5.51 10.85 -10.88
N SER A 77 4.46 11.64 -11.11
CA SER A 77 4.35 12.46 -12.34
C SER A 77 5.48 13.47 -12.46
N ASN A 78 6.04 13.92 -11.35
CA ASN A 78 7.05 14.97 -11.25
C ASN A 78 8.39 14.51 -10.65
N ALA A 79 8.58 13.22 -10.38
CA ALA A 79 9.82 12.70 -9.79
C ALA A 79 10.10 11.25 -10.21
N PRO A 80 11.36 10.92 -10.60
CA PRO A 80 11.75 9.53 -10.93
C PRO A 80 11.70 8.56 -9.75
N ILE A 81 11.89 9.06 -8.51
CA ILE A 81 11.74 8.26 -7.30
C ILE A 81 10.30 8.37 -6.84
N GLY A 82 9.58 7.25 -6.83
CA GLY A 82 8.18 7.18 -6.43
C GLY A 82 7.97 7.30 -4.92
N ASP A 83 6.77 7.66 -4.53
CA ASP A 83 6.20 7.60 -3.18
C ASP A 83 4.98 6.68 -3.23
N SER A 84 4.59 6.02 -2.14
CA SER A 84 3.49 5.04 -2.11
C SER A 84 2.18 5.60 -2.68
N ALA A 85 1.87 6.87 -2.37
CA ALA A 85 0.65 7.51 -2.86
C ALA A 85 0.61 7.61 -4.41
N PRO A 86 1.54 8.30 -5.11
CA PRO A 86 1.45 8.43 -6.56
C PRO A 86 1.64 7.11 -7.30
N THR A 87 2.45 6.17 -6.78
CA THR A 87 2.73 4.91 -7.48
C THR A 87 1.53 3.96 -7.41
N THR A 88 0.92 3.80 -6.24
CA THR A 88 -0.32 3.03 -6.09
C THR A 88 -1.49 3.71 -6.80
N SER A 89 -1.57 5.05 -6.75
CA SER A 89 -2.53 5.84 -7.53
C SER A 89 -2.47 5.49 -9.03
N CYS A 90 -1.26 5.40 -9.60
CA CYS A 90 -1.09 5.00 -11.00
C CYS A 90 -1.59 3.56 -11.24
N TYR A 91 -1.31 2.61 -10.34
CA TYR A 91 -1.84 1.24 -10.43
C TYR A 91 -3.38 1.22 -10.42
N MET A 92 -3.99 2.07 -9.61
CA MET A 92 -5.43 2.04 -9.41
C MET A 92 -6.21 2.87 -10.44
N THR A 93 -5.61 3.93 -11.00
CA THR A 93 -6.33 4.88 -11.87
C THR A 93 -5.85 4.89 -13.32
N GLY A 94 -4.62 4.44 -13.58
CA GLY A 94 -3.97 4.52 -14.90
C GLY A 94 -3.64 5.94 -15.35
N GLN A 95 -3.64 6.88 -14.42
CA GLN A 95 -3.31 8.29 -14.67
C GLN A 95 -2.00 8.64 -13.95
N PRO A 96 -1.22 9.60 -14.47
CA PRO A 96 -0.10 10.17 -13.73
C PRO A 96 -0.57 10.69 -12.36
N SER A 97 0.23 10.52 -11.33
CA SER A 97 -0.05 11.05 -10.00
C SER A 97 1.17 11.72 -9.39
N ARG A 98 0.97 12.80 -8.65
CA ARG A 98 2.02 13.60 -8.03
C ARG A 98 2.38 13.06 -6.64
N THR A 99 3.62 13.25 -6.22
CA THR A 99 4.09 12.92 -4.86
C THR A 99 3.10 13.38 -3.79
N GLY A 100 2.64 12.44 -2.96
CA GLY A 100 1.68 12.66 -1.90
C GLY A 100 0.20 12.71 -2.32
N TYR A 101 -0.14 12.51 -3.60
CA TYR A 101 -1.52 12.50 -4.08
C TYR A 101 -2.11 11.08 -4.04
N VAL A 102 -3.32 10.97 -3.55
CA VAL A 102 -4.12 9.74 -3.42
C VAL A 102 -5.23 9.79 -4.46
N SER A 103 -5.18 8.94 -5.46
CA SER A 103 -6.16 8.79 -6.57
C SER A 103 -6.79 10.10 -7.04
N THR A 104 -5.92 11.08 -7.24
CA THR A 104 -6.28 12.46 -7.64
C THR A 104 -5.35 12.90 -8.77
N TYR A 105 -5.93 13.50 -9.82
CA TYR A 105 -5.18 13.98 -10.97
C TYR A 105 -4.22 15.12 -10.57
N PRO A 106 -2.95 15.09 -11.02
CA PRO A 106 -1.94 16.08 -10.63
C PRO A 106 -2.23 17.46 -11.19
N GLU A 107 -1.76 18.49 -10.49
CA GLU A 107 -1.57 19.81 -11.08
C GLU A 107 -0.34 19.80 -11.99
N ASN A 108 -0.27 20.73 -12.92
CA ASN A 108 0.89 20.90 -13.77
C ASN A 108 2.08 21.48 -12.99
N ASP A 109 3.26 20.87 -13.14
CA ASP A 109 4.53 21.27 -12.50
C ASP A 109 5.56 21.78 -13.54
N GLY A 110 5.11 22.15 -14.72
CA GLY A 110 5.94 22.68 -15.79
C GLY A 110 6.95 21.66 -16.31
N ASP A 111 8.23 22.10 -16.39
CA ASP A 111 9.32 21.27 -16.92
C ASP A 111 9.69 20.07 -16.00
N ASN A 112 9.14 19.99 -14.78
CA ASN A 112 9.36 18.86 -13.90
C ASN A 112 8.43 17.69 -14.21
N ASP A 113 7.35 17.89 -14.94
CA ASP A 113 6.42 16.83 -15.29
C ASP A 113 7.07 15.81 -16.24
N ILE A 114 7.09 14.55 -15.81
CA ILE A 114 7.57 13.41 -16.62
C ILE A 114 6.57 13.09 -17.74
N TYR A 115 5.29 13.33 -17.49
CA TYR A 115 4.20 13.21 -18.46
C TYR A 115 3.43 14.52 -18.56
N PRO A 116 2.96 14.89 -19.77
CA PRO A 116 2.07 16.04 -19.92
C PRO A 116 0.82 15.89 -19.04
N THR A 117 0.48 16.94 -18.32
CA THR A 117 -0.72 17.01 -17.49
C THR A 117 -1.71 18.03 -18.08
N ASP A 118 -3.02 17.77 -17.94
CA ASP A 118 -4.08 18.69 -18.33
C ASP A 118 -4.42 19.63 -17.16
N PRO A 119 -4.10 20.95 -17.23
CA PRO A 119 -4.40 21.88 -16.15
C PRO A 119 -5.91 21.98 -15.82
N ALA A 120 -6.79 21.67 -16.77
CA ALA A 120 -8.24 21.72 -16.55
C ALA A 120 -8.71 20.59 -15.59
N ARG A 121 -7.93 19.52 -15.47
CA ARG A 121 -8.19 18.39 -14.60
C ARG A 121 -7.51 18.47 -13.22
N ALA A 122 -6.68 19.47 -13.00
CA ALA A 122 -5.93 19.63 -11.75
C ALA A 122 -6.82 19.39 -10.51
N PHE A 123 -6.38 18.49 -9.62
CA PHE A 123 -7.09 18.06 -8.41
C PHE A 123 -8.39 17.29 -8.63
N GLN A 124 -8.71 16.85 -9.86
CA GLN A 124 -9.87 16.01 -10.11
C GLN A 124 -9.67 14.63 -9.41
N PRO A 125 -10.61 14.18 -8.55
CA PRO A 125 -10.62 12.80 -8.09
C PRO A 125 -10.77 11.83 -9.25
N LEU A 126 -10.10 10.67 -9.18
CA LEU A 126 -10.03 9.69 -10.27
C LEU A 126 -10.66 8.37 -9.81
N THR A 127 -11.60 7.84 -10.58
CA THR A 127 -12.17 6.52 -10.31
C THR A 127 -11.09 5.45 -10.39
N THR A 128 -11.06 4.58 -9.40
CA THR A 128 -10.11 3.47 -9.29
C THR A 128 -10.65 2.19 -9.94
N VAL A 129 -9.75 1.24 -10.26
CA VAL A 129 -10.16 -0.07 -10.78
C VAL A 129 -11.01 -0.85 -9.77
N LEU A 130 -10.81 -0.67 -8.46
CA LEU A 130 -11.66 -1.23 -7.40
C LEU A 130 -13.08 -0.66 -7.49
N GLU A 131 -13.21 0.65 -7.57
CA GLU A 131 -14.50 1.34 -7.69
C GLU A 131 -15.23 0.98 -8.99
N ALA A 132 -14.49 0.94 -10.10
CA ALA A 132 -15.05 0.53 -11.39
C ALA A 132 -15.59 -0.92 -11.36
N GLY A 133 -14.83 -1.86 -10.82
CA GLY A 133 -15.28 -3.24 -10.64
C GLY A 133 -16.54 -3.35 -9.77
N LYS A 134 -16.61 -2.57 -8.69
CA LYS A 134 -17.79 -2.49 -7.83
C LYS A 134 -18.99 -1.90 -8.57
N MET A 135 -18.83 -0.74 -9.22
CA MET A 135 -19.94 0.02 -9.82
C MET A 135 -20.46 -0.61 -11.11
N LEU A 136 -19.59 -1.08 -11.99
CA LEU A 136 -19.98 -1.60 -13.30
C LEU A 136 -20.33 -3.08 -13.27
N GLN A 137 -19.76 -3.85 -12.33
CA GLN A 137 -19.85 -5.31 -12.35
C GLN A 137 -20.40 -5.90 -11.05
N GLY A 138 -20.67 -5.08 -10.03
CA GLY A 138 -21.17 -5.55 -8.73
C GLY A 138 -20.19 -6.45 -7.98
N LYS A 139 -18.88 -6.26 -8.20
CA LYS A 139 -17.85 -7.03 -7.51
C LYS A 139 -17.80 -6.67 -6.03
N ALA A 140 -17.57 -7.66 -5.17
CA ALA A 140 -17.19 -7.40 -3.79
C ALA A 140 -15.77 -6.82 -3.74
N THR A 141 -15.51 -5.99 -2.73
CA THR A 141 -14.23 -5.28 -2.59
C THR A 141 -13.61 -5.53 -1.24
N GLY A 142 -12.29 -5.68 -1.18
CA GLY A 142 -11.56 -5.91 0.05
C GLY A 142 -10.21 -5.25 0.10
N LEU A 143 -9.80 -4.85 1.30
CA LEU A 143 -8.49 -4.30 1.62
C LEU A 143 -7.92 -5.03 2.85
N VAL A 144 -6.68 -5.49 2.74
CA VAL A 144 -5.90 -6.08 3.81
C VAL A 144 -4.56 -5.36 3.85
N PHE A 145 -4.11 -4.92 5.02
CA PHE A 145 -2.86 -4.14 5.16
C PHE A 145 -2.33 -4.24 6.59
N THR A 146 -1.07 -3.84 6.80
CA THR A 146 -0.45 -3.83 8.14
C THR A 146 -0.18 -2.43 8.68
N CYS A 147 -0.33 -1.38 7.86
CA CYS A 147 -0.39 0.03 8.26
C CYS A 147 -1.78 0.40 8.83
N GLU A 148 -2.01 1.66 9.14
CA GLU A 148 -3.34 2.22 9.43
C GLU A 148 -4.17 2.42 8.15
N PHE A 149 -5.49 2.23 8.23
CA PHE A 149 -6.34 2.16 7.05
C PHE A 149 -6.35 3.41 6.13
N PRO A 150 -6.14 4.66 6.60
CA PRO A 150 -6.05 5.81 5.70
C PRO A 150 -4.62 6.08 5.18
N HIS A 151 -3.65 5.15 5.41
CA HIS A 151 -2.34 5.23 4.79
C HIS A 151 -2.45 5.16 3.26
N ALA A 152 -1.46 5.68 2.55
CA ALA A 152 -1.54 5.93 1.11
C ALA A 152 -2.01 4.73 0.29
N THR A 153 -1.36 3.58 0.41
CA THR A 153 -1.62 2.39 -0.41
C THR A 153 -3.06 1.87 -0.30
N PRO A 154 -3.65 1.65 0.91
CA PRO A 154 -5.05 1.27 0.99
C PRO A 154 -6.00 2.42 0.62
N ALA A 155 -5.62 3.68 0.89
CA ALA A 155 -6.42 4.84 0.53
C ALA A 155 -6.56 5.02 -0.99
N ASP A 156 -5.49 4.79 -1.76
CA ASP A 156 -5.50 4.88 -3.22
C ASP A 156 -6.49 3.93 -3.91
N CYS A 157 -6.95 2.91 -3.20
CA CYS A 157 -7.96 2.02 -3.73
C CYS A 157 -9.37 2.61 -3.70
N SER A 158 -9.64 3.59 -2.81
CA SER A 158 -11.03 3.96 -2.50
C SER A 158 -11.23 5.34 -1.88
N ALA A 159 -10.22 6.19 -1.89
CA ALA A 159 -10.29 7.57 -1.42
C ALA A 159 -9.51 8.50 -2.36
N HIS A 160 -9.78 9.80 -2.25
CA HIS A 160 -9.23 10.81 -3.15
C HIS A 160 -8.77 12.03 -2.36
N SER A 161 -7.49 12.38 -2.48
CA SER A 161 -6.92 13.55 -1.82
C SER A 161 -5.64 13.99 -2.52
N TYR A 162 -5.44 15.29 -2.71
CA TYR A 162 -4.16 15.83 -3.16
C TYR A 162 -3.07 15.80 -2.07
N ASN A 163 -3.36 15.28 -0.89
CA ASN A 163 -2.41 15.17 0.21
C ASN A 163 -2.73 13.94 1.07
N ARG A 164 -1.83 12.95 1.04
CA ARG A 164 -1.92 11.69 1.80
C ARG A 164 -1.97 11.88 3.33
N GLY A 165 -1.50 13.02 3.84
CA GLY A 165 -1.54 13.36 5.26
C GLY A 165 -2.91 13.83 5.76
N LYS A 166 -3.89 14.07 4.89
CA LYS A 166 -5.24 14.50 5.27
C LYS A 166 -6.13 13.32 5.71
N TYR A 167 -5.74 12.62 6.76
CA TYR A 167 -6.46 11.45 7.28
C TYR A 167 -7.92 11.74 7.64
N ASP A 168 -8.20 12.95 8.16
CA ASP A 168 -9.57 13.38 8.47
C ASP A 168 -10.47 13.50 7.23
N TRP A 169 -9.87 13.58 6.03
CA TRP A 169 -10.57 13.58 4.76
C TRP A 169 -10.62 12.18 4.12
N ILE A 170 -9.54 11.42 4.24
CA ILE A 170 -9.38 10.10 3.63
C ILE A 170 -10.20 9.04 4.37
N ALA A 171 -10.09 8.97 5.69
CA ALA A 171 -10.74 7.94 6.49
C ALA A 171 -12.27 7.85 6.30
N PRO A 172 -13.03 8.97 6.35
CA PRO A 172 -14.47 8.90 6.11
C PRO A 172 -14.80 8.48 4.67
N GLN A 173 -13.99 8.85 3.67
CA GLN A 173 -14.22 8.39 2.28
C GLN A 173 -14.13 6.87 2.19
N MET A 174 -13.11 6.25 2.78
CA MET A 174 -12.95 4.79 2.78
C MET A 174 -14.14 4.08 3.45
N VAL A 175 -14.65 4.63 4.56
CA VAL A 175 -15.83 4.11 5.25
C VAL A 175 -17.09 4.25 4.39
N HIS A 176 -17.29 5.41 3.78
CA HIS A 176 -18.47 5.70 2.95
C HIS A 176 -18.40 5.14 1.52
N ASN A 177 -17.25 4.63 1.11
CA ASN A 177 -17.12 3.91 -0.16
C ASN A 177 -17.64 2.45 -0.10
N ASP A 178 -18.18 2.03 1.04
CA ASP A 178 -18.84 0.72 1.21
C ASP A 178 -17.98 -0.48 0.80
N ILE A 179 -16.71 -0.49 1.22
CA ILE A 179 -15.80 -1.62 0.97
C ILE A 179 -16.27 -2.81 1.82
N ASN A 180 -16.46 -3.98 1.21
CA ASN A 180 -17.06 -5.13 1.88
C ASN A 180 -16.22 -5.69 3.03
N VAL A 181 -14.90 -5.77 2.85
CA VAL A 181 -13.98 -6.33 3.84
C VAL A 181 -12.77 -5.44 4.01
N VAL A 182 -12.51 -4.96 5.22
CA VAL A 182 -11.30 -4.20 5.57
C VAL A 182 -10.69 -4.83 6.81
N ILE A 183 -9.41 -5.25 6.72
CA ILE A 183 -8.67 -5.84 7.84
C ILE A 183 -7.28 -5.25 7.88
N GLY A 184 -6.90 -4.60 8.99
CA GLY A 184 -5.58 -3.98 9.12
C GLY A 184 -5.39 -3.18 10.41
N GLY A 185 -4.57 -2.13 10.34
CA GLY A 185 -4.34 -1.20 11.46
C GLY A 185 -5.33 -0.04 11.51
N GLY A 186 -5.28 0.78 12.60
CA GLY A 186 -5.96 2.06 12.66
C GLY A 186 -7.14 2.17 13.64
N VAL A 187 -7.11 1.40 14.73
CA VAL A 187 -8.20 1.43 15.76
C VAL A 187 -8.49 2.85 16.26
N SER A 188 -7.47 3.69 16.49
CA SER A 188 -7.68 5.04 17.01
C SER A 188 -8.23 6.03 15.97
N ILE A 189 -8.18 5.69 14.69
CA ILE A 189 -8.62 6.56 13.59
C ILE A 189 -10.11 6.35 13.29
N LEU A 190 -10.62 5.13 13.48
CA LEU A 190 -12.04 4.84 13.28
C LEU A 190 -12.86 5.57 14.37
N THR A 191 -13.50 6.68 14.03
CA THR A 191 -14.31 7.46 14.95
C THR A 191 -15.62 6.74 15.28
N LYS A 192 -16.32 7.22 16.31
CA LYS A 192 -17.63 6.68 16.70
C LYS A 192 -18.66 6.82 15.57
N ASP A 193 -18.68 7.95 14.88
CA ASP A 193 -19.63 8.20 13.78
C ASP A 193 -19.37 7.25 12.58
N MET A 194 -18.09 6.99 12.27
CA MET A 194 -17.72 6.01 11.25
C MET A 194 -18.15 4.59 11.63
N GLU A 195 -17.93 4.21 12.89
CA GLU A 195 -18.35 2.90 13.41
C GLU A 195 -19.87 2.75 13.39
N ASP A 196 -20.62 3.77 13.80
CA ASP A 196 -22.09 3.78 13.78
C ASP A 196 -22.61 3.64 12.35
N TYR A 197 -21.97 4.34 11.38
CA TYR A 197 -22.28 4.16 9.97
C TYR A 197 -22.07 2.71 9.51
N LEU A 198 -20.94 2.11 9.83
CA LEU A 198 -20.63 0.73 9.45
C LEU A 198 -21.66 -0.25 10.05
N LEU A 199 -21.94 -0.13 11.35
CA LEU A 199 -22.92 -0.98 12.05
C LEU A 199 -24.32 -0.84 11.45
N ALA A 200 -24.77 0.40 11.17
CA ALA A 200 -26.06 0.68 10.53
C ALA A 200 -26.16 0.11 9.12
N ASN A 201 -25.02 -0.14 8.44
CA ASN A 201 -24.95 -0.71 7.10
C ASN A 201 -24.61 -2.22 7.09
N GLY A 202 -24.76 -2.90 8.24
CA GLY A 202 -24.67 -4.36 8.35
C GLY A 202 -23.25 -4.92 8.40
N TYR A 203 -22.27 -4.12 8.76
CA TYR A 203 -20.90 -4.60 8.96
C TYR A 203 -20.73 -5.23 10.35
N GLY A 204 -19.93 -6.30 10.44
CA GLY A 204 -19.27 -6.67 11.67
C GLY A 204 -18.06 -5.73 11.89
N VAL A 205 -17.98 -5.10 13.06
CA VAL A 205 -16.89 -4.16 13.39
C VAL A 205 -16.12 -4.68 14.60
N TYR A 206 -14.81 -4.87 14.44
CA TYR A 206 -13.92 -5.48 15.45
C TYR A 206 -12.72 -4.57 15.70
N ARG A 207 -12.53 -4.16 16.96
CA ARG A 207 -11.40 -3.32 17.41
C ARG A 207 -10.54 -4.12 18.38
N ASN A 208 -9.35 -4.54 17.97
CA ASN A 208 -8.48 -5.42 18.75
C ASN A 208 -9.23 -6.69 19.26
N ASP A 209 -10.21 -7.15 18.50
CA ASP A 209 -11.01 -8.32 18.82
C ASP A 209 -10.77 -9.44 17.80
N LEU A 210 -9.67 -10.16 18.00
CA LEU A 210 -9.26 -11.27 17.14
C LEU A 210 -10.26 -12.42 17.17
N LYS A 211 -10.87 -12.69 18.32
CA LYS A 211 -11.86 -13.77 18.49
C LYS A 211 -13.15 -13.44 17.73
N GLY A 212 -13.62 -12.21 17.85
CA GLY A 212 -14.79 -11.73 17.12
C GLY A 212 -14.57 -11.78 15.61
N MET A 213 -13.42 -11.29 15.11
CA MET A 213 -13.06 -11.37 13.69
C MET A 213 -13.03 -12.82 13.17
N ARG A 214 -12.40 -13.73 13.93
CA ARG A 214 -12.35 -15.16 13.56
C ARG A 214 -13.73 -15.80 13.48
N ALA A 215 -14.61 -15.46 14.42
CA ALA A 215 -15.96 -16.00 14.52
C ALA A 215 -16.97 -15.32 13.58
N ASP A 216 -16.60 -14.20 12.96
CA ASP A 216 -17.53 -13.40 12.17
C ASP A 216 -18.06 -14.11 10.93
N ASN A 217 -19.39 -14.09 10.77
CA ASN A 217 -20.12 -14.67 9.65
C ASN A 217 -20.88 -13.61 8.80
N ASN A 218 -20.76 -12.31 9.12
CA ASN A 218 -21.36 -11.25 8.32
C ASN A 218 -20.74 -11.23 6.92
N GLN A 219 -21.50 -10.77 5.93
CA GLN A 219 -20.99 -10.60 4.58
C GLN A 219 -19.96 -9.45 4.48
N LYS A 220 -20.12 -8.44 5.34
CA LYS A 220 -19.28 -7.25 5.39
C LYS A 220 -18.57 -7.15 6.74
N MET A 221 -17.31 -6.73 6.73
CA MET A 221 -16.51 -6.69 7.95
C MET A 221 -15.45 -5.58 7.91
N TRP A 222 -15.30 -4.90 9.04
CA TRP A 222 -14.12 -4.09 9.37
C TRP A 222 -13.48 -4.63 10.63
N ALA A 223 -12.22 -5.03 10.58
CA ALA A 223 -11.45 -5.54 11.71
C ALA A 223 -10.11 -4.81 11.80
N LEU A 224 -9.93 -4.01 12.85
CA LEU A 224 -8.78 -3.14 13.02
C LEU A 224 -8.00 -3.51 14.28
N TYR A 225 -6.66 -3.49 14.15
CA TYR A 225 -5.71 -3.87 15.19
C TYR A 225 -4.65 -2.78 15.37
N GLY A 226 -4.10 -2.68 16.58
CA GLY A 226 -3.17 -1.61 16.92
C GLY A 226 -3.83 -0.23 16.96
N ASN A 227 -3.24 0.70 17.68
CA ASN A 227 -3.79 2.07 17.72
C ASN A 227 -3.70 2.75 16.36
N LYS A 228 -2.50 2.70 15.74
CA LYS A 228 -2.25 3.13 14.37
C LYS A 228 -2.01 1.88 13.52
N GLU A 229 -0.78 1.50 13.32
CA GLU A 229 -0.35 0.32 12.58
C GLU A 229 -0.39 -0.96 13.42
N MET A 230 -0.29 -2.09 12.76
CA MET A 230 -0.04 -3.41 13.37
C MET A 230 1.44 -3.59 13.73
N ALA A 231 1.73 -4.53 14.61
CA ALA A 231 3.11 -4.91 14.92
C ALA A 231 3.79 -5.56 13.69
N TYR A 232 5.14 -5.49 13.63
CA TYR A 232 5.92 -6.33 12.72
C TYR A 232 5.63 -7.82 12.99
N ASP A 233 5.65 -8.65 11.95
CA ASP A 233 5.21 -10.06 12.08
C ASP A 233 6.01 -10.82 13.15
N ILE A 234 7.33 -10.62 13.23
CA ILE A 234 8.19 -11.25 14.24
C ILE A 234 7.94 -10.73 15.67
N ASP A 235 7.52 -9.48 15.82
CA ASP A 235 7.25 -8.85 17.13
C ASP A 235 5.79 -9.05 17.57
N ARG A 236 4.94 -9.51 16.69
CA ARG A 236 3.50 -9.65 16.87
C ARG A 236 3.15 -10.71 17.92
N ASN A 237 2.19 -10.39 18.79
CA ASN A 237 1.53 -11.40 19.63
C ASN A 237 0.40 -12.09 18.83
N PRO A 238 0.54 -13.38 18.46
CA PRO A 238 -0.44 -14.09 17.65
C PRO A 238 -1.79 -14.32 18.34
N GLU A 239 -1.88 -14.11 19.66
CA GLU A 239 -3.15 -14.18 20.41
C GLU A 239 -3.93 -12.86 20.40
N GLU A 240 -3.29 -11.76 19.99
CA GLU A 240 -3.88 -10.43 19.99
C GLU A 240 -4.09 -9.88 18.57
N GLN A 241 -3.18 -10.19 17.64
CA GLN A 241 -3.24 -9.70 16.26
C GLN A 241 -3.11 -10.86 15.28
N PRO A 242 -3.89 -10.85 14.16
CA PRO A 242 -3.76 -11.85 13.10
C PRO A 242 -2.48 -11.63 12.28
N SER A 243 -1.98 -12.68 11.63
CA SER A 243 -0.98 -12.52 10.58
C SER A 243 -1.61 -11.99 9.29
N ILE A 244 -0.77 -11.40 8.41
CA ILE A 244 -1.25 -10.95 7.09
C ILE A 244 -1.78 -12.13 6.25
N GLU A 245 -1.22 -13.34 6.40
CA GLU A 245 -1.77 -14.55 5.78
C GLU A 245 -3.18 -14.86 6.29
N GLU A 246 -3.40 -14.84 7.63
CA GLU A 246 -4.72 -15.06 8.22
C GLU A 246 -5.75 -14.03 7.75
N MET A 247 -5.36 -12.75 7.71
CA MET A 247 -6.22 -11.67 7.20
C MET A 247 -6.59 -11.89 5.74
N THR A 248 -5.62 -12.27 4.90
CA THR A 248 -5.81 -12.55 3.48
C THR A 248 -6.77 -13.72 3.27
N ARG A 249 -6.57 -14.83 3.97
CA ARG A 249 -7.48 -16.00 3.90
C ARG A 249 -8.90 -15.63 4.34
N LYS A 250 -9.05 -14.86 5.41
CA LYS A 250 -10.35 -14.38 5.89
C LYS A 250 -11.05 -13.48 4.89
N ALA A 251 -10.32 -12.56 4.27
CA ALA A 251 -10.86 -11.68 3.22
C ALA A 251 -11.30 -12.49 1.99
N ILE A 252 -10.49 -13.41 1.51
CA ILE A 252 -10.83 -14.30 0.38
C ILE A 252 -12.08 -15.12 0.69
N ASP A 253 -12.17 -15.74 1.89
CA ASP A 253 -13.35 -16.54 2.28
C ASP A 253 -14.64 -15.72 2.19
N LYS A 254 -14.62 -14.47 2.64
CA LYS A 254 -15.79 -13.60 2.60
C LYS A 254 -16.14 -13.13 1.17
N LEU A 255 -15.14 -12.61 0.47
CA LEU A 255 -15.32 -11.98 -0.84
C LEU A 255 -15.71 -12.99 -1.93
N SER A 256 -15.19 -14.21 -1.87
CA SER A 256 -15.48 -15.28 -2.85
C SER A 256 -16.92 -15.76 -2.84
N LYS A 257 -17.70 -15.39 -1.83
CA LYS A 257 -19.16 -15.68 -1.77
C LYS A 257 -19.99 -14.78 -2.68
N ASN A 258 -19.40 -13.68 -3.20
CA ASN A 258 -20.08 -12.84 -4.16
C ASN A 258 -20.17 -13.54 -5.53
N PRO A 259 -21.39 -13.74 -6.10
CA PRO A 259 -21.55 -14.40 -7.40
C PRO A 259 -20.88 -13.63 -8.55
N ASN A 260 -20.70 -12.31 -8.43
CA ASN A 260 -20.05 -11.46 -9.42
C ASN A 260 -18.51 -11.43 -9.27
N GLY A 261 -17.95 -12.13 -8.27
CA GLY A 261 -16.53 -12.12 -7.97
C GLY A 261 -16.08 -10.89 -7.16
N PHE A 262 -14.76 -10.67 -7.09
CA PHE A 262 -14.22 -9.66 -6.19
C PHE A 262 -12.91 -9.03 -6.70
N PHE A 263 -12.58 -7.87 -6.12
CA PHE A 263 -11.25 -7.28 -6.08
C PHE A 263 -10.75 -7.27 -4.63
N LEU A 264 -9.55 -7.76 -4.41
CA LEU A 264 -8.86 -7.73 -3.11
C LEU A 264 -7.47 -7.12 -3.30
N MET A 265 -7.18 -6.04 -2.55
CA MET A 265 -5.81 -5.56 -2.38
C MET A 265 -5.26 -6.05 -1.04
N VAL A 266 -4.00 -6.53 -1.04
CA VAL A 266 -3.27 -6.96 0.15
C VAL A 266 -1.94 -6.24 0.19
N GLU A 267 -1.67 -5.50 1.25
CA GLU A 267 -0.44 -4.73 1.40
C GLU A 267 0.42 -5.23 2.57
N GLY A 268 1.67 -5.55 2.25
CA GLY A 268 2.73 -5.78 3.24
C GLY A 268 3.43 -4.47 3.61
N SER A 269 2.76 -3.60 4.34
CA SER A 269 3.16 -2.21 4.59
C SER A 269 4.45 -2.07 5.39
N LYS A 270 4.72 -3.01 6.30
CA LYS A 270 5.82 -2.89 7.27
C LYS A 270 7.20 -3.17 6.66
N VAL A 271 7.28 -3.73 5.44
CA VAL A 271 8.56 -3.91 4.73
C VAL A 271 9.19 -2.54 4.44
N ASP A 272 8.40 -1.58 3.96
CA ASP A 272 8.82 -0.21 3.71
C ASP A 272 9.31 0.50 4.98
N TRP A 273 8.55 0.39 6.06
CA TRP A 273 8.91 1.04 7.32
C TRP A 273 10.20 0.48 7.93
N ALA A 274 10.43 -0.83 7.81
CA ALA A 274 11.70 -1.44 8.18
C ALA A 274 12.85 -0.94 7.27
N ALA A 275 12.58 -0.76 5.99
CA ALA A 275 13.54 -0.25 5.02
C ALA A 275 13.93 1.22 5.33
N HIS A 276 12.97 2.09 5.67
CA HIS A 276 13.23 3.44 6.17
C HIS A 276 14.09 3.44 7.43
N GLY A 277 13.91 2.45 8.30
CA GLY A 277 14.72 2.25 9.51
C GLY A 277 16.07 1.61 9.25
N ASN A 278 16.37 1.18 8.02
CA ASN A 278 17.53 0.34 7.68
C ASN A 278 17.61 -0.93 8.58
N ASP A 279 16.44 -1.50 8.87
CA ASP A 279 16.27 -2.71 9.68
C ASP A 279 16.12 -3.96 8.80
N PRO A 280 17.19 -4.72 8.56
CA PRO A 280 17.11 -5.90 7.69
C PRO A 280 16.26 -7.02 8.29
N VAL A 281 16.07 -7.07 9.62
CA VAL A 281 15.24 -8.07 10.28
C VAL A 281 13.77 -7.80 9.99
N GLY A 282 13.31 -6.58 10.23
CA GLY A 282 11.95 -6.16 9.87
C GLY A 282 11.68 -6.39 8.38
N MET A 283 12.55 -5.92 7.49
CA MET A 283 12.40 -6.13 6.05
C MET A 283 12.22 -7.60 5.67
N ALA A 284 13.09 -8.47 6.14
CA ALA A 284 13.06 -9.88 5.76
C ALA A 284 11.90 -10.66 6.40
N THR A 285 11.57 -10.40 7.67
CA THR A 285 10.53 -11.16 8.37
C THR A 285 9.13 -10.75 7.94
N ASP A 286 8.89 -9.46 7.71
CA ASP A 286 7.62 -8.99 7.17
C ASP A 286 7.43 -9.36 5.70
N PHE A 287 8.52 -9.38 4.90
CA PHE A 287 8.43 -9.93 3.54
C PHE A 287 8.13 -11.44 3.57
N LEU A 288 8.70 -12.23 4.49
CA LEU A 288 8.33 -13.65 4.65
C LEU A 288 6.86 -13.83 5.05
N ALA A 289 6.34 -12.95 5.90
CA ALA A 289 4.92 -12.97 6.25
C ALA A 289 4.04 -12.65 5.04
N PHE A 290 4.43 -11.63 4.26
CA PHE A 290 3.78 -11.27 3.01
C PHE A 290 3.85 -12.39 1.97
N ASP A 291 5.00 -13.06 1.81
CA ASP A 291 5.15 -14.20 0.89
C ASP A 291 4.23 -15.38 1.26
N ARG A 292 3.95 -15.59 2.56
CA ARG A 292 2.92 -16.55 3.01
C ARG A 292 1.51 -16.12 2.57
N ALA A 293 1.19 -14.83 2.65
CA ALA A 293 -0.07 -14.31 2.14
C ALA A 293 -0.18 -14.45 0.61
N CYS A 294 0.91 -14.22 -0.12
CA CYS A 294 0.99 -14.52 -1.56
C CYS A 294 0.72 -16.01 -1.82
N GLY A 295 1.32 -16.90 -1.02
CA GLY A 295 1.07 -18.34 -1.09
C GLY A 295 -0.41 -18.70 -0.93
N ALA A 296 -1.09 -18.06 0.03
CA ALA A 296 -2.53 -18.25 0.26
C ALA A 296 -3.38 -17.76 -0.92
N ALA A 297 -3.07 -16.59 -1.48
CA ALA A 297 -3.75 -16.05 -2.66
C ALA A 297 -3.55 -16.92 -3.90
N LEU A 298 -2.31 -17.35 -4.15
CA LEU A 298 -1.95 -18.24 -5.27
C LEU A 298 -2.57 -19.63 -5.15
N GLU A 299 -2.64 -20.17 -3.94
CA GLU A 299 -3.33 -21.45 -3.65
C GLU A 299 -4.82 -21.35 -3.99
N PHE A 300 -5.49 -20.29 -3.51
CA PHE A 300 -6.89 -20.02 -3.85
C PHE A 300 -7.09 -19.88 -5.35
N ALA A 301 -6.26 -19.08 -6.01
CA ALA A 301 -6.38 -18.80 -7.44
C ALA A 301 -6.26 -20.07 -8.30
N ARG A 302 -5.29 -20.94 -8.00
CA ARG A 302 -5.13 -22.23 -8.69
C ARG A 302 -6.33 -23.17 -8.49
N ASN A 303 -6.86 -23.21 -7.26
CA ASN A 303 -7.97 -24.10 -6.92
C ASN A 303 -9.31 -23.57 -7.48
N ASN A 304 -9.47 -22.24 -7.52
CA ASN A 304 -10.69 -21.58 -8.00
C ASN A 304 -10.77 -21.56 -9.54
N GLY A 305 -9.65 -21.39 -10.24
CA GLY A 305 -9.57 -21.37 -11.70
C GLY A 305 -10.17 -20.13 -12.40
N GLU A 306 -10.70 -19.16 -11.65
CA GLU A 306 -11.32 -17.92 -12.14
C GLU A 306 -10.69 -16.66 -11.50
N THR A 307 -9.50 -16.80 -10.93
CA THR A 307 -8.81 -15.75 -10.17
C THR A 307 -7.44 -15.46 -10.78
N ALA A 308 -7.16 -14.19 -11.05
CA ALA A 308 -5.80 -13.70 -11.33
C ALA A 308 -5.17 -13.12 -10.05
N VAL A 309 -3.86 -13.28 -9.93
CA VAL A 309 -3.06 -12.72 -8.85
C VAL A 309 -1.95 -11.87 -9.45
N VAL A 310 -1.79 -10.64 -8.98
CA VAL A 310 -0.72 -9.71 -9.36
C VAL A 310 0.04 -9.33 -8.11
N ILE A 311 1.37 -9.43 -8.13
CA ILE A 311 2.23 -9.14 -6.99
C ILE A 311 3.30 -8.17 -7.47
N VAL A 312 3.32 -6.96 -6.93
CA VAL A 312 4.20 -5.88 -7.38
C VAL A 312 4.43 -4.89 -6.24
N PRO A 313 5.68 -4.53 -5.92
CA PRO A 313 5.96 -3.40 -5.03
C PRO A 313 5.52 -2.07 -5.67
N ASP A 314 5.22 -1.10 -4.84
CA ASP A 314 4.91 0.26 -5.29
C ASP A 314 6.17 1.08 -5.60
N HIS A 315 7.28 0.86 -4.91
CA HIS A 315 8.62 1.41 -5.16
C HIS A 315 9.70 0.58 -4.47
N GLY A 316 10.98 0.91 -4.73
CA GLY A 316 12.11 0.44 -3.93
C GLY A 316 12.37 1.33 -2.73
N ASN A 317 13.13 0.83 -1.74
CA ASN A 317 13.52 1.61 -0.57
C ASN A 317 14.89 1.19 -0.04
N SER A 318 15.55 2.10 0.72
CA SER A 318 16.81 1.93 1.45
C SER A 318 18.06 1.64 0.61
N GLY A 319 17.91 1.19 -0.63
CA GLY A 319 19.02 0.72 -1.44
C GLY A 319 19.80 -0.41 -0.78
N ILE A 320 19.08 -1.35 -0.15
CA ILE A 320 19.69 -2.50 0.54
C ILE A 320 20.49 -3.38 -0.43
N SER A 321 21.62 -3.91 0.03
CA SER A 321 22.42 -4.86 -0.73
C SER A 321 22.93 -5.99 0.16
N LEU A 322 23.07 -7.19 -0.43
CA LEU A 322 23.84 -8.29 0.14
C LEU A 322 25.31 -8.10 -0.31
N GLY A 323 26.16 -7.74 0.64
CA GLY A 323 27.56 -7.39 0.38
C GLY A 323 27.79 -5.89 0.47
N ARG A 324 28.15 -5.40 1.67
CA ARG A 324 28.50 -4.00 1.88
C ARG A 324 30.02 -3.78 1.69
N ARG A 325 30.40 -2.52 1.50
CA ARG A 325 31.77 -2.11 1.13
C ARG A 325 32.86 -2.62 2.08
N ASP A 326 32.61 -2.67 3.37
CA ASP A 326 33.53 -3.10 4.43
C ASP A 326 33.46 -4.60 4.75
N CYS A 327 32.56 -5.35 4.11
CA CYS A 327 32.47 -6.81 4.24
C CYS A 327 33.57 -7.46 3.40
N LYS A 328 34.72 -7.75 4.03
CA LYS A 328 35.88 -8.32 3.36
C LYS A 328 35.65 -9.78 2.93
N GLY A 329 36.18 -10.14 1.76
CA GLY A 329 36.08 -11.51 1.24
C GLY A 329 34.70 -11.90 0.80
N TYR A 330 33.90 -10.95 0.40
CA TYR A 330 32.48 -11.09 0.03
C TYR A 330 32.19 -12.27 -0.91
N ASP A 331 33.10 -12.58 -1.86
CA ASP A 331 32.99 -13.65 -2.85
C ASP A 331 33.34 -15.07 -2.29
N LYS A 332 33.80 -15.13 -1.04
CA LYS A 332 34.24 -16.36 -0.36
C LYS A 332 33.50 -16.64 0.93
N LEU A 333 32.60 -15.74 1.33
CA LEU A 333 31.81 -15.94 2.53
C LEU A 333 30.79 -17.05 2.31
N THR A 334 30.77 -18.00 3.24
CA THR A 334 29.78 -19.08 3.25
C THR A 334 28.41 -18.57 3.67
N LYS A 335 27.36 -19.32 3.36
CA LYS A 335 26.00 -18.99 3.81
C LYS A 335 25.91 -18.89 5.34
N ASP A 336 26.67 -19.69 6.07
CA ASP A 336 26.73 -19.65 7.53
C ASP A 336 27.33 -18.33 8.04
N GLN A 337 28.44 -17.89 7.45
CA GLN A 337 29.06 -16.59 7.78
C GLN A 337 28.15 -15.39 7.47
N LEU A 338 27.29 -15.50 6.46
CA LEU A 338 26.36 -14.43 6.07
C LEU A 338 25.06 -14.44 6.87
N PHE A 339 24.52 -15.62 7.19
CA PHE A 339 23.15 -15.74 7.67
C PHE A 339 23.01 -16.33 9.07
N HIS A 340 24.07 -16.91 9.68
CA HIS A 340 23.96 -17.49 11.02
C HIS A 340 23.50 -16.44 12.04
N GLN A 341 24.25 -15.33 12.17
CA GLN A 341 23.89 -14.27 13.11
C GLN A 341 22.53 -13.66 12.80
N PHE A 342 22.23 -13.45 11.49
CA PHE A 342 20.97 -12.90 11.05
C PHE A 342 19.77 -13.80 11.42
N SER A 343 19.95 -15.11 11.37
CA SER A 343 18.90 -16.09 11.74
C SER A 343 18.62 -16.19 13.24
N LEU A 344 19.49 -15.62 14.09
CA LEU A 344 19.31 -15.62 15.55
C LEU A 344 18.42 -14.47 16.04
N TYR A 345 18.21 -13.43 15.24
CA TYR A 345 17.38 -12.31 15.64
C TYR A 345 15.90 -12.75 15.79
N LYS A 346 15.31 -12.37 16.94
CA LYS A 346 13.92 -12.68 17.30
C LYS A 346 13.06 -11.42 17.47
N LEU A 347 13.61 -10.25 17.23
CA LEU A 347 12.94 -8.96 17.31
C LEU A 347 13.47 -8.07 16.18
N THR A 348 12.62 -7.17 15.69
CA THR A 348 13.02 -6.06 14.84
C THR A 348 13.80 -5.01 15.64
N ALA A 349 14.34 -4.00 14.96
CA ALA A 349 14.93 -2.83 15.64
C ALA A 349 13.92 -2.15 16.58
N GLU A 350 12.66 -2.02 16.16
CA GLU A 350 11.57 -1.50 16.99
C GLU A 350 11.27 -2.42 18.17
N GLY A 351 11.22 -3.73 17.94
CA GLY A 351 11.03 -4.73 19.00
C GLY A 351 12.14 -4.69 20.04
N PHE A 352 13.41 -4.52 19.63
CA PHE A 352 14.53 -4.30 20.55
C PHE A 352 14.39 -3.00 21.32
N ALA A 353 14.04 -1.89 20.65
CA ALA A 353 13.85 -0.58 21.30
C ALA A 353 12.74 -0.65 22.38
N ASN A 354 11.63 -1.30 22.07
CA ASN A 354 10.53 -1.52 23.01
C ASN A 354 10.97 -2.42 24.16
N LYS A 355 11.73 -3.48 23.88
CA LYS A 355 12.17 -4.45 24.87
C LYS A 355 13.15 -3.84 25.86
N VAL A 356 14.18 -3.11 25.40
CA VAL A 356 15.14 -2.45 26.30
C VAL A 356 14.49 -1.36 27.15
N ASN A 357 13.49 -0.67 26.62
CA ASN A 357 12.67 0.31 27.38
C ASN A 357 11.74 -0.35 28.41
N SER A 358 11.49 -1.63 28.32
CA SER A 358 10.62 -2.37 29.24
C SER A 358 11.36 -3.04 30.42
N VAL A 359 12.70 -3.02 30.43
CA VAL A 359 13.51 -3.66 31.46
C VAL A 359 14.50 -2.67 32.10
N PRO A 360 14.97 -2.90 33.32
CA PRO A 360 16.04 -2.10 33.92
C PRO A 360 17.33 -2.15 33.07
N ASN A 361 18.14 -1.09 33.14
CA ASN A 361 19.43 -1.01 32.40
C ASN A 361 20.35 -2.22 32.66
N SER A 362 20.36 -2.76 33.88
CA SER A 362 21.13 -3.95 34.25
C SER A 362 20.73 -5.22 33.47
N GLU A 363 19.53 -5.27 32.93
CA GLU A 363 19.00 -6.42 32.19
C GLU A 363 19.18 -6.33 30.68
N VAL A 364 19.66 -5.20 30.17
CA VAL A 364 19.82 -4.97 28.70
C VAL A 364 20.71 -6.05 28.06
N GLN A 365 21.82 -6.39 28.68
CA GLN A 365 22.70 -7.45 28.15
C GLN A 365 21.99 -8.81 28.04
N ASN A 366 21.10 -9.11 29.00
CA ASN A 366 20.28 -10.31 28.95
C ASN A 366 19.26 -10.28 27.80
N VAL A 367 18.71 -9.10 27.47
CA VAL A 367 17.83 -8.93 26.29
C VAL A 367 18.58 -9.32 25.02
N PHE A 368 19.77 -8.75 24.78
CA PHE A 368 20.54 -9.06 23.57
C PHE A 368 21.00 -10.52 23.52
N ARG A 369 21.43 -11.08 24.65
CA ARG A 369 21.80 -12.50 24.74
C ARG A 369 20.62 -13.41 24.37
N THR A 370 19.42 -13.07 24.81
CA THR A 370 18.19 -13.89 24.61
C THR A 370 17.63 -13.75 23.19
N TYR A 371 17.60 -12.53 22.66
CA TYR A 371 16.89 -12.22 21.41
C TYR A 371 17.81 -12.02 20.20
N ALA A 372 19.14 -11.92 20.41
CA ALA A 372 20.10 -11.75 19.35
C ALA A 372 21.32 -12.69 19.44
N GLY A 373 21.52 -13.38 20.57
CA GLY A 373 22.63 -14.32 20.73
C GLY A 373 23.99 -13.69 21.00
N PHE A 374 24.06 -12.39 21.33
CA PHE A 374 25.30 -11.69 21.67
C PHE A 374 25.08 -10.70 22.82
N GLU A 375 26.18 -10.12 23.31
CA GLU A 375 26.18 -9.01 24.26
C GLU A 375 26.60 -7.71 23.57
N LEU A 376 26.04 -6.58 24.01
CA LEU A 376 26.48 -5.27 23.54
C LEU A 376 27.92 -4.99 23.97
N THR A 377 28.69 -4.37 23.09
CA THR A 377 30.01 -3.87 23.43
C THR A 377 29.91 -2.68 24.41
N PRO A 378 31.02 -2.32 25.12
CA PRO A 378 31.02 -1.13 25.97
C PRO A 378 30.63 0.16 25.22
N GLU A 379 31.02 0.28 23.94
CA GLU A 379 30.70 1.41 23.07
C GLU A 379 29.21 1.46 22.75
N GLU A 380 28.59 0.32 22.43
CA GLU A 380 27.15 0.20 22.16
C GLU A 380 26.33 0.48 23.42
N MET A 381 26.77 -0.01 24.59
CA MET A 381 26.16 0.32 25.87
C MET A 381 26.25 1.82 26.18
N ASN A 382 27.39 2.45 25.88
CA ASN A 382 27.56 3.89 26.04
C ASN A 382 26.62 4.67 25.10
N ALA A 383 26.53 4.27 23.81
CA ALA A 383 25.62 4.86 22.85
C ALA A 383 24.16 4.73 23.31
N LEU A 384 23.76 3.55 23.81
CA LEU A 384 22.42 3.32 24.36
C LEU A 384 22.15 4.23 25.55
N ASN A 385 23.06 4.34 26.50
CA ASN A 385 22.88 5.17 27.69
C ASN A 385 22.79 6.67 27.36
N ASN A 386 23.36 7.11 26.25
CA ASN A 386 23.28 8.47 25.75
C ASN A 386 22.10 8.72 24.80
N CYS A 387 21.35 7.69 24.40
CA CYS A 387 20.22 7.83 23.51
C CYS A 387 19.06 8.56 24.20
N LYS A 388 18.48 9.58 23.52
CA LYS A 388 17.40 10.40 24.09
C LYS A 388 16.16 9.58 24.45
N ASP A 389 15.78 8.66 23.57
CA ASP A 389 14.55 7.88 23.70
C ASP A 389 14.70 6.65 24.63
N TYR A 390 15.89 6.42 25.17
CA TYR A 390 16.12 5.34 26.11
C TYR A 390 15.67 5.72 27.52
N LYS A 391 14.51 5.18 27.96
CA LYS A 391 13.83 5.55 29.21
C LYS A 391 14.59 5.13 30.48
N ASN A 392 15.32 4.01 30.42
CA ASN A 392 16.00 3.41 31.57
C ASN A 392 17.50 3.72 31.63
N SER A 393 17.94 4.77 30.95
CA SER A 393 19.31 5.24 31.00
C SER A 393 19.72 5.64 32.42
N PRO A 394 20.93 5.27 32.89
CA PRO A 394 21.50 5.77 34.14
C PRO A 394 21.96 7.23 34.05
N ILE A 395 22.04 7.80 32.83
CA ILE A 395 22.44 9.19 32.58
C ILE A 395 21.16 10.06 32.56
N PRO A 396 21.08 11.13 33.38
CA PRO A 396 19.98 12.09 33.30
C PRO A 396 19.82 12.64 31.88
N GLU A 397 18.57 12.86 31.46
CA GLU A 397 18.23 13.22 30.08
C GLU A 397 18.94 14.49 29.59
N ASP A 398 19.06 15.50 30.47
CA ASP A 398 19.74 16.77 30.22
C ASP A 398 21.28 16.65 30.11
N GLN A 399 21.84 15.53 30.53
CA GLN A 399 23.27 15.24 30.47
C GLN A 399 23.65 14.26 29.35
N ARG A 400 22.67 13.70 28.64
CA ARG A 400 22.90 12.76 27.55
C ARG A 400 23.51 13.47 26.35
N LYS A 401 24.52 12.85 25.78
CA LYS A 401 25.20 13.28 24.55
C LYS A 401 25.00 12.20 23.49
N PRO A 402 23.92 12.27 22.71
CA PRO A 402 23.70 11.31 21.63
C PRO A 402 24.89 11.33 20.68
N GLU A 403 25.51 10.18 20.48
CA GLU A 403 26.60 10.04 19.51
C GLU A 403 25.98 9.83 18.13
N ASP A 404 26.14 10.82 17.26
CA ASP A 404 25.82 10.71 15.85
C ASP A 404 27.05 10.14 15.11
N ASN A 405 27.27 8.82 15.27
CA ASN A 405 28.48 8.17 14.79
C ASN A 405 28.38 7.59 13.39
N SER A 406 27.21 7.62 12.72
CA SER A 406 27.09 7.14 11.35
C SER A 406 25.89 7.76 10.63
N SER A 407 25.97 7.78 9.30
CA SER A 407 24.87 8.21 8.43
C SER A 407 23.58 7.37 8.57
N MET A 408 23.64 6.23 9.26
CA MET A 408 22.52 5.31 9.49
C MET A 408 21.96 5.36 10.90
N TYR A 409 22.60 6.08 11.83
CA TYR A 409 22.13 6.31 13.18
C TYR A 409 21.42 7.67 13.26
N SER A 410 20.09 7.64 13.32
CA SER A 410 19.27 8.86 13.32
C SER A 410 19.17 9.57 14.68
N GLY A 411 19.89 9.12 15.71
CA GLY A 411 19.78 9.63 17.08
C GLY A 411 18.57 9.06 17.85
N SER A 412 17.69 8.30 17.21
CA SER A 412 16.58 7.59 17.85
C SER A 412 17.00 6.23 18.39
N LEU A 413 16.28 5.71 19.38
CA LEU A 413 16.54 4.39 19.95
C LEU A 413 16.37 3.29 18.91
N THR A 414 15.31 3.34 18.10
CA THR A 414 15.08 2.37 17.02
C THR A 414 16.20 2.42 15.98
N GLY A 415 16.66 3.61 15.58
CA GLY A 415 17.80 3.75 14.67
C GLY A 415 19.10 3.19 15.27
N LEU A 416 19.35 3.36 16.57
CA LEU A 416 20.48 2.74 17.24
C LEU A 416 20.38 1.20 17.23
N MET A 417 19.19 0.64 17.49
CA MET A 417 18.97 -0.81 17.43
C MET A 417 19.21 -1.33 16.01
N ALA A 418 18.68 -0.67 14.98
CA ALA A 418 18.91 -1.01 13.58
C ALA A 418 20.41 -1.02 13.24
N HIS A 419 21.17 0.01 13.69
CA HIS A 419 22.62 0.05 13.51
C HIS A 419 23.33 -1.12 14.19
N ILE A 420 22.99 -1.43 15.44
CA ILE A 420 23.60 -2.52 16.22
C ILE A 420 23.36 -3.89 15.54
N ILE A 421 22.13 -4.18 15.11
CA ILE A 421 21.84 -5.46 14.45
C ILE A 421 22.46 -5.55 13.05
N THR A 422 22.44 -4.46 12.27
CA THR A 422 22.98 -4.42 10.92
C THR A 422 24.51 -4.52 10.91
N SER A 423 25.18 -3.93 11.89
CA SER A 423 26.66 -3.95 11.99
C SER A 423 27.25 -5.37 12.03
N ARG A 424 26.47 -6.35 12.45
CA ARG A 424 26.83 -7.78 12.54
C ARG A 424 26.43 -8.59 11.31
N THR A 425 26.02 -7.91 10.24
CA THR A 425 25.67 -8.54 8.95
C THR A 425 26.56 -7.99 7.83
N CYS A 426 26.52 -8.62 6.67
CA CYS A 426 27.12 -8.08 5.43
C CYS A 426 26.12 -7.26 4.59
N PHE A 427 25.00 -6.83 5.17
CA PHE A 427 24.04 -6.02 4.45
C PHE A 427 24.46 -4.55 4.45
N GLY A 428 24.30 -3.90 3.31
CA GLY A 428 24.58 -2.47 3.13
C GLY A 428 23.30 -1.71 2.80
N PHE A 429 23.28 -0.44 3.18
CA PHE A 429 22.20 0.48 2.88
C PHE A 429 22.77 1.77 2.30
N THR A 430 22.11 2.38 1.34
CA THR A 430 22.56 3.64 0.73
C THR A 430 21.80 4.86 1.23
N THR A 431 20.56 4.66 1.70
CA THR A 431 19.67 5.74 2.17
C THR A 431 18.71 5.20 3.22
N GLY A 432 18.00 6.08 3.92
CA GLY A 432 16.81 5.79 4.70
C GLY A 432 15.51 6.21 3.98
N GLY A 433 15.55 6.37 2.67
CA GLY A 433 14.42 6.79 1.84
C GLY A 433 14.21 5.88 0.64
N HIS A 434 13.23 6.23 -0.19
CA HIS A 434 12.89 5.48 -1.38
C HIS A 434 14.02 5.52 -2.41
N THR A 435 14.03 4.53 -3.30
CA THR A 435 15.02 4.37 -4.37
C THR A 435 14.29 4.17 -5.71
N GLY A 436 14.94 4.61 -6.80
CA GLY A 436 14.32 4.73 -8.13
C GLY A 436 14.64 3.57 -9.07
N GLU A 437 14.98 2.38 -8.54
CA GLU A 437 15.14 1.18 -9.37
C GLU A 437 13.78 0.59 -9.78
N GLU A 438 13.78 -0.22 -10.86
CA GLU A 438 12.61 -1.03 -11.22
C GLU A 438 12.34 -2.08 -10.14
N VAL A 439 11.05 -2.26 -9.81
CA VAL A 439 10.60 -3.29 -8.89
C VAL A 439 10.21 -4.57 -9.64
N PHE A 440 10.16 -5.70 -8.95
CA PHE A 440 9.74 -6.97 -9.56
C PHE A 440 8.25 -6.99 -9.88
N LEU A 441 7.88 -7.79 -10.86
CA LEU A 441 6.49 -8.13 -11.18
C LEU A 441 6.34 -9.64 -11.19
N ALA A 442 5.39 -10.15 -10.41
CA ALA A 442 4.98 -11.54 -10.44
C ALA A 442 3.48 -11.62 -10.70
N ALA A 443 3.05 -12.58 -11.49
CA ALA A 443 1.63 -12.75 -11.78
C ALA A 443 1.25 -14.21 -12.01
N TYR A 444 0.00 -14.53 -11.67
CA TYR A 444 -0.68 -15.75 -12.04
C TYR A 444 -1.99 -15.43 -12.74
N HIS A 445 -2.20 -16.06 -13.88
CA HIS A 445 -3.47 -16.00 -14.61
C HIS A 445 -3.91 -17.42 -14.99
N PRO A 446 -5.16 -17.83 -14.76
CA PRO A 446 -5.59 -19.21 -14.99
C PRO A 446 -5.50 -19.64 -16.45
N GLN A 447 -5.45 -18.70 -17.40
CA GLN A 447 -5.32 -18.94 -18.84
C GLN A 447 -3.97 -18.46 -19.39
N GLY A 448 -3.01 -18.07 -18.53
CA GLY A 448 -1.62 -17.79 -18.91
C GLY A 448 -1.33 -16.41 -19.50
N THR A 449 -2.27 -15.46 -19.52
CA THR A 449 -2.02 -14.10 -20.02
C THR A 449 -1.35 -13.24 -18.95
N LEU A 450 -0.04 -12.98 -19.08
CA LEU A 450 0.80 -12.33 -18.07
C LEU A 450 1.33 -10.97 -18.57
N PRO A 451 1.56 -9.99 -17.67
CA PRO A 451 2.19 -8.70 -17.99
C PRO A 451 3.71 -8.86 -18.10
N LEU A 452 4.18 -9.45 -19.21
CA LEU A 452 5.59 -9.78 -19.41
C LEU A 452 6.46 -8.54 -19.68
N GLY A 453 7.72 -8.63 -19.30
CA GLY A 453 8.74 -7.62 -19.60
C GLY A 453 8.73 -6.45 -18.60
N MET A 454 9.18 -5.28 -19.07
CA MET A 454 9.20 -4.06 -18.28
C MET A 454 7.93 -3.25 -18.57
N ASN A 455 7.18 -2.92 -17.54
CA ASN A 455 6.00 -2.06 -17.58
C ASN A 455 6.26 -0.79 -16.78
N THR A 456 5.49 0.25 -17.02
CA THR A 456 5.37 1.39 -16.09
C THR A 456 4.22 1.15 -15.12
N ASN A 457 4.20 1.91 -14.02
CA ASN A 457 3.08 1.85 -13.06
C ASN A 457 1.73 2.21 -13.72
N ILE A 458 1.71 3.11 -14.71
CA ILE A 458 0.50 3.46 -15.49
C ILE A 458 0.08 2.28 -16.40
N GLU A 459 1.02 1.66 -17.10
CA GLU A 459 0.74 0.51 -17.98
C GLU A 459 0.25 -0.73 -17.22
N LEU A 460 0.67 -0.90 -15.96
CA LEU A 460 0.16 -1.99 -15.14
C LEU A 460 -1.34 -1.84 -14.84
N ASN A 461 -1.86 -0.62 -14.73
CA ASN A 461 -3.30 -0.40 -14.60
C ASN A 461 -4.07 -0.93 -15.81
N GLU A 462 -3.54 -0.79 -17.04
CA GLU A 462 -4.17 -1.35 -18.25
C GLU A 462 -4.36 -2.87 -18.11
N TYR A 463 -3.33 -3.56 -17.59
CA TYR A 463 -3.44 -4.99 -17.31
C TYR A 463 -4.51 -5.29 -16.25
N LEU A 464 -4.55 -4.54 -15.13
CA LEU A 464 -5.56 -4.70 -14.08
C LEU A 464 -6.98 -4.45 -14.59
N CYS A 465 -7.20 -3.43 -15.41
CA CYS A 465 -8.48 -3.17 -16.07
C CYS A 465 -8.89 -4.34 -16.98
N ASN A 466 -7.96 -4.78 -17.83
CA ASN A 466 -8.22 -5.87 -18.77
C ASN A 466 -8.54 -7.19 -18.06
N LEU A 467 -7.99 -7.45 -16.87
CA LEU A 467 -8.39 -8.60 -16.03
C LEU A 467 -9.88 -8.60 -15.68
N PHE A 468 -10.54 -7.45 -15.63
CA PHE A 468 -11.98 -7.32 -15.45
C PHE A 468 -12.75 -7.12 -16.77
N GLY A 469 -12.06 -7.11 -17.92
CA GLY A 469 -12.66 -6.75 -19.20
C GLY A 469 -13.08 -5.27 -19.26
N LEU A 470 -12.42 -4.43 -18.46
CA LEU A 470 -12.55 -2.97 -18.48
C LEU A 470 -11.42 -2.35 -19.29
N THR A 471 -11.58 -1.09 -19.67
CA THR A 471 -10.61 -0.28 -20.38
C THR A 471 -10.33 1.02 -19.62
N HIS A 472 -9.28 1.72 -19.96
CA HIS A 472 -9.04 3.08 -19.47
C HIS A 472 -10.22 4.02 -19.74
N GLU A 473 -10.88 3.89 -20.90
CA GLU A 473 -12.06 4.67 -21.25
C GLU A 473 -13.20 4.46 -20.24
N ASN A 474 -13.39 3.22 -19.75
CA ASN A 474 -14.39 2.94 -18.71
C ASN A 474 -14.07 3.67 -17.40
N LEU A 475 -12.78 3.78 -17.00
CA LEU A 475 -12.39 4.51 -15.81
C LEU A 475 -12.58 6.02 -16.00
N GLU A 476 -12.22 6.56 -17.17
CA GLU A 476 -12.42 7.97 -17.52
C GLU A 476 -13.92 8.34 -17.55
N ASP A 477 -14.74 7.52 -18.18
CA ASP A 477 -16.19 7.71 -18.20
C ASP A 477 -16.78 7.74 -16.79
N LEU A 478 -16.33 6.82 -15.91
CA LEU A 478 -16.75 6.81 -14.52
C LEU A 478 -16.22 7.99 -13.74
N THR A 479 -14.98 8.42 -13.97
CA THR A 479 -14.40 9.62 -13.36
C THR A 479 -15.28 10.82 -13.66
N ASN A 480 -15.60 11.04 -14.93
CA ASN A 480 -16.45 12.16 -15.35
C ASN A 480 -17.88 12.09 -14.79
N LYS A 481 -18.43 10.88 -14.58
CA LYS A 481 -19.75 10.66 -13.98
C LYS A 481 -19.77 10.82 -12.47
N ASN A 482 -18.73 10.33 -11.78
CA ASN A 482 -18.68 10.29 -10.32
C ASN A 482 -18.12 11.56 -9.71
N PHE A 483 -17.26 12.27 -10.44
CA PHE A 483 -16.48 13.41 -9.94
C PHE A 483 -16.60 14.63 -10.87
N ALA A 484 -17.86 14.97 -11.22
CA ALA A 484 -18.16 16.22 -11.90
C ALA A 484 -18.08 17.41 -10.90
N ARG A 485 -17.69 18.58 -11.37
CA ARG A 485 -17.65 19.79 -10.52
C ARG A 485 -19.07 20.19 -10.11
N HIS A 486 -19.26 20.58 -8.87
CA HIS A 486 -20.57 21.04 -8.38
C HIS A 486 -21.16 22.17 -9.21
N THR A 487 -20.31 23.04 -9.78
CA THR A 487 -20.72 24.14 -10.67
C THR A 487 -21.41 23.61 -11.92
N ASP A 488 -20.92 22.53 -12.49
CA ASP A 488 -21.42 21.93 -13.72
C ASP A 488 -22.68 21.08 -13.44
N VAL A 489 -22.66 20.33 -12.31
CA VAL A 489 -23.83 19.55 -11.87
C VAL A 489 -25.03 20.44 -11.53
N PHE A 490 -24.79 21.61 -10.96
CA PHE A 490 -25.83 22.52 -10.45
C PHE A 490 -25.89 23.87 -11.17
N GLU A 491 -25.63 23.93 -12.47
CA GLU A 491 -25.67 25.16 -13.28
C GLU A 491 -26.95 26.00 -13.09
N ASP A 492 -28.11 25.34 -12.96
CA ASP A 492 -29.43 26.00 -12.80
C ASP A 492 -29.78 26.29 -11.34
N TYR A 493 -28.88 26.01 -10.38
CA TYR A 493 -29.09 26.21 -8.95
C TYR A 493 -28.22 27.33 -8.42
N THR A 494 -28.48 27.76 -7.21
CA THR A 494 -27.58 28.62 -6.44
C THR A 494 -26.77 27.74 -5.52
N CYS A 495 -25.46 27.76 -5.67
CA CYS A 495 -24.50 27.04 -4.83
C CYS A 495 -23.81 28.01 -3.87
N GLU A 496 -23.72 27.63 -2.61
CA GLU A 496 -23.06 28.38 -1.55
C GLU A 496 -22.18 27.41 -0.75
N ILE A 497 -20.87 27.65 -0.72
CA ILE A 497 -19.94 26.90 0.12
C ILE A 497 -19.85 27.60 1.46
N VAL A 498 -20.42 26.96 2.49
CA VAL A 498 -20.39 27.47 3.88
C VAL A 498 -19.13 26.91 4.55
N PRO A 499 -18.22 27.78 5.02
CA PRO A 499 -17.03 27.33 5.73
C PRO A 499 -17.35 26.46 6.95
N ALA A 500 -16.41 25.61 7.35
CA ALA A 500 -16.51 24.86 8.60
C ALA A 500 -16.61 25.80 9.80
N ALA A 501 -17.24 25.32 10.88
CA ALA A 501 -17.36 26.08 12.12
C ALA A 501 -16.03 26.19 12.88
N ASP A 502 -15.10 25.29 12.62
CA ASP A 502 -13.76 25.26 13.23
C ASP A 502 -12.70 24.79 12.21
N GLU A 503 -11.43 24.88 12.57
CA GLU A 503 -10.29 24.55 11.68
C GLU A 503 -10.19 23.06 11.31
N LYS A 504 -10.84 22.17 12.05
CA LYS A 504 -10.83 20.73 11.82
C LYS A 504 -12.03 20.26 11.00
N GLY A 505 -13.06 21.08 10.91
CA GLY A 505 -14.28 20.77 10.18
C GLY A 505 -14.09 20.87 8.67
N SER A 506 -15.06 20.34 7.95
CA SER A 506 -15.14 20.45 6.49
C SER A 506 -16.24 21.42 6.09
N PRO A 507 -16.08 22.19 4.99
CA PRO A 507 -17.12 23.07 4.53
C PRO A 507 -18.34 22.26 4.05
N THR A 508 -19.47 22.94 3.97
CA THR A 508 -20.73 22.34 3.51
C THR A 508 -21.20 23.07 2.24
N LEU A 509 -21.57 22.31 1.21
CA LEU A 509 -22.19 22.88 0.02
C LEU A 509 -23.71 22.90 0.19
N ILE A 510 -24.27 24.11 0.11
CA ILE A 510 -25.71 24.35 0.11
C ILE A 510 -26.16 24.64 -1.32
N VAL A 511 -27.03 23.78 -1.84
CA VAL A 511 -27.59 23.92 -3.19
C VAL A 511 -29.07 24.28 -3.09
N LYS A 512 -29.49 25.40 -3.66
CA LYS A 512 -30.87 25.91 -3.62
C LYS A 512 -31.44 26.02 -5.02
N ASN A 513 -32.65 25.50 -5.24
CA ASN A 513 -33.33 25.66 -6.51
C ASN A 513 -33.71 27.14 -6.73
N LYS A 514 -33.36 27.72 -7.88
CA LYS A 514 -33.64 29.14 -8.20
C LYS A 514 -35.16 29.47 -8.22
N LYS A 515 -36.01 28.50 -8.61
CA LYS A 515 -37.45 28.67 -8.74
C LYS A 515 -38.21 28.27 -7.45
N ASP A 516 -37.72 27.30 -6.71
CA ASP A 516 -38.35 26.82 -5.46
C ASP A 516 -37.29 26.74 -4.35
N LYS A 517 -37.15 27.81 -3.62
CA LYS A 517 -36.16 27.92 -2.50
C LYS A 517 -36.42 26.95 -1.34
N LYS A 518 -37.57 26.23 -1.34
CA LYS A 518 -37.80 25.16 -0.35
C LYS A 518 -37.08 23.88 -0.71
N LYS A 519 -36.74 23.69 -1.98
CA LYS A 519 -35.90 22.57 -2.44
C LYS A 519 -34.43 22.94 -2.27
N GLN A 520 -33.86 22.37 -1.22
CA GLN A 520 -32.48 22.58 -0.84
C GLN A 520 -31.79 21.23 -0.64
N LEU A 521 -30.54 21.12 -1.08
CA LEU A 521 -29.61 20.05 -0.71
C LEU A 521 -28.53 20.61 0.21
N THR A 522 -28.15 19.80 1.18
CA THR A 522 -27.01 20.05 2.08
C THR A 522 -26.04 18.91 1.88
N ILE A 523 -24.85 19.22 1.35
CA ILE A 523 -23.86 18.25 0.92
C ILE A 523 -22.62 18.42 1.79
N THR A 524 -22.34 17.42 2.61
CA THR A 524 -21.12 17.33 3.40
C THR A 524 -20.10 16.49 2.62
N PRO A 525 -18.85 16.91 2.48
CA PRO A 525 -17.83 16.14 1.74
C PRO A 525 -17.42 14.88 2.50
N PHE A 526 -16.69 14.02 1.80
CA PHE A 526 -16.11 12.77 2.32
C PHE A 526 -17.16 11.74 2.77
N SER A 527 -18.37 11.85 2.24
CA SER A 527 -19.48 10.97 2.51
C SER A 527 -20.25 10.69 1.21
N ASN A 528 -20.99 9.59 1.16
CA ASN A 528 -21.93 9.27 0.09
C ASN A 528 -23.38 9.64 0.45
N ILE A 529 -23.58 10.43 1.50
CA ILE A 529 -24.90 10.84 1.97
C ILE A 529 -25.12 12.33 1.71
N VAL A 530 -26.21 12.66 1.03
CA VAL A 530 -26.67 14.03 0.80
C VAL A 530 -28.02 14.24 1.52
N LYS A 531 -28.14 15.32 2.26
CA LYS A 531 -29.37 15.67 2.96
C LYS A 531 -30.24 16.59 2.11
N SER A 532 -31.54 16.27 1.99
CA SER A 532 -32.52 17.09 1.27
C SER A 532 -33.52 17.77 2.19
N GLY A 533 -34.14 18.86 1.70
CA GLY A 533 -35.09 19.67 2.44
C GLY A 533 -34.47 20.70 3.38
N LYS A 534 -35.24 21.73 3.77
CA LYS A 534 -34.77 22.87 4.59
C LYS A 534 -34.13 22.49 5.93
N LYS A 535 -34.50 21.32 6.49
CA LYS A 535 -34.00 20.81 7.77
C LYS A 535 -33.17 19.55 7.63
N GLY A 536 -32.78 19.15 6.39
CA GLY A 536 -32.05 17.92 6.16
C GLY A 536 -32.83 16.67 6.59
N GLN A 537 -34.13 16.64 6.32
CA GLN A 537 -35.06 15.61 6.84
C GLN A 537 -34.96 14.30 6.09
N ASP A 538 -34.58 14.35 4.80
CA ASP A 538 -34.45 13.17 3.95
C ASP A 538 -32.99 12.96 3.56
N GLU A 539 -32.54 11.73 3.55
CA GLU A 539 -31.19 11.35 3.11
C GLU A 539 -31.24 10.69 1.73
N ILE A 540 -30.35 11.15 0.85
CA ILE A 540 -30.11 10.56 -0.47
C ILE A 540 -28.75 9.90 -0.41
N ARG A 541 -28.69 8.62 -0.76
CA ARG A 541 -27.43 7.88 -0.85
C ARG A 541 -26.91 7.89 -2.28
N LEU A 542 -25.68 8.32 -2.45
CA LEU A 542 -24.97 8.36 -3.72
C LEU A 542 -24.20 7.05 -3.95
N ASN A 543 -23.86 6.79 -5.21
CA ASN A 543 -23.05 5.63 -5.59
C ASN A 543 -21.54 5.82 -5.37
N SER A 544 -21.08 7.07 -5.24
CA SER A 544 -19.70 7.44 -4.91
C SER A 544 -19.67 8.46 -3.78
N VAL A 545 -18.51 8.65 -3.19
CA VAL A 545 -18.28 9.68 -2.17
C VAL A 545 -18.20 11.07 -2.81
N VAL A 546 -18.64 12.08 -2.06
CA VAL A 546 -18.44 13.49 -2.42
C VAL A 546 -17.05 13.90 -1.96
N VAL A 547 -16.24 14.49 -2.84
CA VAL A 547 -14.89 14.97 -2.53
C VAL A 547 -14.85 16.50 -2.58
N TYR A 548 -14.30 17.12 -1.55
CA TYR A 548 -14.00 18.55 -1.55
C TYR A 548 -12.51 18.79 -1.67
N VAL A 549 -12.12 19.70 -2.53
CA VAL A 549 -10.73 20.15 -2.71
C VAL A 549 -10.65 21.63 -2.41
N ASP A 550 -9.92 21.97 -1.34
CA ASP A 550 -9.75 23.36 -0.87
C ASP A 550 -8.86 24.18 -1.82
N LYS A 551 -7.91 23.55 -2.50
CA LYS A 551 -6.99 24.19 -3.45
C LYS A 551 -7.72 24.95 -4.59
N ASN A 552 -8.81 24.40 -5.07
CA ASN A 552 -9.64 25.00 -6.12
C ASN A 552 -11.07 25.30 -5.65
N ASN A 553 -11.34 25.18 -4.34
CA ASN A 553 -12.63 25.43 -3.71
C ASN A 553 -13.79 24.71 -4.43
N THR A 554 -13.61 23.42 -4.77
CA THR A 554 -14.55 22.66 -5.59
C THR A 554 -15.03 21.41 -4.86
N PHE A 555 -16.35 21.18 -4.89
CA PHE A 555 -16.95 19.88 -4.59
C PHE A 555 -17.03 19.08 -5.89
N TYR A 556 -16.55 17.85 -5.84
CA TYR A 556 -16.67 16.85 -6.88
C TYR A 556 -17.69 15.79 -6.43
N LEU A 557 -18.69 15.50 -7.26
CA LEU A 557 -19.81 14.62 -6.91
C LEU A 557 -20.41 14.00 -8.18
N PRO A 558 -21.26 12.96 -8.03
CA PRO A 558 -21.92 12.34 -9.18
C PRO A 558 -22.73 13.32 -10.01
N ASP A 559 -22.73 13.11 -11.33
CA ASP A 559 -23.55 13.89 -12.25
C ASP A 559 -25.06 13.70 -11.97
N ARG A 560 -25.90 14.61 -12.49
CA ARG A 560 -27.37 14.57 -12.28
C ARG A 560 -28.07 13.30 -12.78
N LYS A 561 -27.44 12.56 -13.68
CA LYS A 561 -28.01 11.34 -14.24
C LYS A 561 -27.71 10.13 -13.36
N SER A 562 -26.78 10.31 -12.43
CA SER A 562 -26.29 9.27 -11.52
C SER A 562 -26.83 9.41 -10.09
N VAL A 563 -27.64 10.45 -9.81
CA VAL A 563 -28.28 10.74 -8.51
C VAL A 563 -29.78 10.42 -8.55
#